data_1f472cc5461af53f6f3a272a94600ec7
#
_entry.id   1f472cc5461af53f6f3a272a94600ec7
#
_cell.length_a   1.000
_cell.length_b   1.000
_cell.length_c   1.000
_cell.angle_alpha   90.00
_cell.angle_beta   90.00
_cell.angle_gamma   90.00
#
_symmetry.space_group_name_H-M   'P 1'
#
loop_
_entity.id
_entity.type
_entity.pdbx_description
1 polymer ?
#
loop_
_entity_poly.entity_id
_entity_poly.type
_entity_poly.pdbx_seq_one_letter_code
_entity_poly.pdbx_strand_id
1 'polypeptide(L)'
;MIRKESRKKIYIGSICTGTYVLAKAGLINNISSTIHWENREALKEEFEHLNISDAIYTIDKKWFSAAGGTASIDLMLNIISQDHGVNFAKKIADQVLHDSIRTEFDKQLPLIPNRIGVRNPRILTAIQIMELNIEETLKPSDIALNLGISLRQLERLFQRFFKMSPKNYYMKIRLQKARHLLLQTEMNVLQIAMATGFTSSSHFSKCYKIEFDVTPFKERGFSNREN
;
A
#
# COMPACT_ATOMS: atom_id res chain seq x y z
N MET A 1 9.06 -23.56 -12.60
CA MET A 1 8.37 -24.53 -11.71
C MET A 1 6.90 -24.17 -11.52
N ILE A 2 6.53 -22.99 -11.00
CA ILE A 2 5.14 -22.59 -10.71
C ILE A 2 4.21 -22.64 -11.94
N ARG A 3 4.65 -22.18 -13.12
CA ARG A 3 3.87 -22.29 -14.37
C ARG A 3 3.49 -23.71 -14.75
N LYS A 4 4.32 -24.71 -14.42
CA LYS A 4 4.03 -26.13 -14.66
C LYS A 4 2.95 -26.62 -13.70
N GLU A 5 3.05 -26.25 -12.44
CA GLU A 5 2.08 -26.63 -11.41
C GLU A 5 0.73 -25.95 -11.62
N SER A 6 0.70 -24.70 -12.11
CA SER A 6 -0.56 -23.98 -12.38
C SER A 6 -1.45 -24.61 -13.44
N ARG A 7 -0.90 -25.49 -14.31
CA ARG A 7 -1.68 -26.25 -15.30
C ARG A 7 -2.41 -27.44 -14.70
N LYS A 8 -2.06 -27.84 -13.48
CA LYS A 8 -2.74 -28.91 -12.76
C LYS A 8 -4.03 -28.40 -12.11
N LYS A 9 -4.90 -29.32 -11.71
CA LYS A 9 -6.12 -29.02 -10.92
C LYS A 9 -5.77 -28.86 -9.44
N ILE A 10 -4.89 -27.90 -9.13
CA ILE A 10 -4.49 -27.58 -7.75
C ILE A 10 -4.83 -26.10 -7.46
N TYR A 11 -5.05 -25.83 -6.20
CA TYR A 11 -5.16 -24.45 -5.70
C TYR A 11 -3.76 -23.85 -5.53
N ILE A 12 -3.60 -22.58 -5.90
CA ILE A 12 -2.33 -21.86 -5.75
C ILE A 12 -2.59 -20.59 -4.98
N GLY A 13 -1.85 -20.42 -3.90
CA GLY A 13 -1.93 -19.23 -3.07
C GLY A 13 -0.61 -18.46 -3.02
N SER A 14 -0.73 -17.18 -2.74
CA SER A 14 0.38 -16.30 -2.42
C SER A 14 0.12 -15.56 -1.11
N ILE A 15 1.17 -15.32 -0.36
CA ILE A 15 1.13 -14.60 0.92
C ILE A 15 2.14 -13.47 0.86
N CYS A 16 1.73 -12.29 1.35
CA CYS A 16 2.58 -11.10 1.44
C CYS A 16 3.16 -10.73 0.06
N THR A 17 4.47 -10.62 -0.09
CA THR A 17 5.16 -10.32 -1.36
C THR A 17 5.17 -11.48 -2.36
N GLY A 18 4.72 -12.68 -1.99
CA GLY A 18 4.63 -13.84 -2.89
C GLY A 18 3.77 -13.59 -4.13
N THR A 19 2.82 -12.66 -4.07
CA THR A 19 2.01 -12.23 -5.22
C THR A 19 2.87 -11.66 -6.35
N TYR A 20 3.99 -11.04 -6.04
CA TYR A 20 4.96 -10.55 -7.00
C TYR A 20 5.54 -11.67 -7.88
N VAL A 21 5.80 -12.83 -7.29
CA VAL A 21 6.29 -14.01 -8.01
C VAL A 21 5.24 -14.53 -9.00
N LEU A 22 3.95 -14.51 -8.61
CA LEU A 22 2.85 -14.90 -9.49
C LEU A 22 2.64 -13.89 -10.64
N ALA A 23 2.80 -12.59 -10.36
CA ALA A 23 2.76 -11.52 -11.35
C ALA A 23 3.88 -11.69 -12.40
N LYS A 24 5.14 -11.83 -11.96
CA LYS A 24 6.29 -12.09 -12.86
C LYS A 24 6.15 -13.39 -13.64
N ALA A 25 5.44 -14.36 -13.11
CA ALA A 25 5.13 -15.59 -13.81
C ALA A 25 3.97 -15.44 -14.83
N GLY A 26 3.28 -14.29 -14.90
CA GLY A 26 2.13 -14.06 -15.76
C GLY A 26 0.91 -14.93 -15.43
N LEU A 27 0.74 -15.29 -14.15
CA LEU A 27 -0.28 -16.26 -13.71
C LEU A 27 -1.55 -15.60 -13.17
N ILE A 28 -1.51 -14.28 -12.89
CA ILE A 28 -2.62 -13.55 -12.29
C ILE A 28 -3.16 -12.39 -13.15
N ASN A 29 -2.90 -12.40 -14.46
CA ASN A 29 -3.28 -11.32 -15.37
C ASN A 29 -4.79 -10.99 -15.38
N ASN A 30 -5.66 -11.98 -15.15
CA ASN A 30 -7.11 -11.79 -15.10
C ASN A 30 -7.70 -12.29 -13.77
N ILE A 31 -6.92 -12.22 -12.71
CA ILE A 31 -7.26 -12.72 -11.39
C ILE A 31 -7.24 -11.54 -10.40
N SER A 32 -8.31 -11.41 -9.62
CA SER A 32 -8.30 -10.46 -8.51
C SER A 32 -7.32 -10.96 -7.44
N SER A 33 -6.30 -10.17 -7.16
CA SER A 33 -5.24 -10.55 -6.23
C SER A 33 -4.92 -9.42 -5.27
N THR A 34 -4.38 -9.76 -4.10
CA THR A 34 -3.87 -8.80 -3.14
C THR A 34 -2.39 -9.07 -2.83
N ILE A 35 -1.71 -8.06 -2.33
CA ILE A 35 -0.32 -8.09 -1.88
C ILE A 35 -0.21 -7.22 -0.63
N HIS A 36 0.85 -7.34 0.14
CA HIS A 36 1.08 -6.46 1.29
C HIS A 36 0.99 -4.98 0.88
N TRP A 37 0.29 -4.18 1.68
CA TRP A 37 -0.04 -2.78 1.36
C TRP A 37 1.19 -1.93 0.99
N GLU A 38 2.33 -2.16 1.62
CA GLU A 38 3.58 -1.45 1.29
C GLU A 38 4.07 -1.68 -0.16
N ASN A 39 3.79 -2.86 -0.71
CA ASN A 39 4.25 -3.26 -2.05
C ASN A 39 3.17 -3.07 -3.12
N ARG A 40 1.93 -2.71 -2.73
CA ARG A 40 0.79 -2.65 -3.64
C ARG A 40 0.99 -1.65 -4.78
N GLU A 41 1.45 -0.46 -4.44
CA GLU A 41 1.66 0.60 -5.42
C GLU A 41 2.82 0.28 -6.37
N ALA A 42 3.90 -0.30 -5.83
CA ALA A 42 5.03 -0.75 -6.63
C ALA A 42 4.61 -1.84 -7.63
N LEU A 43 3.78 -2.80 -7.18
CA LEU A 43 3.26 -3.85 -8.06
C LEU A 43 2.36 -3.29 -9.16
N LYS A 44 1.52 -2.29 -8.86
CA LYS A 44 0.66 -1.62 -9.84
C LYS A 44 1.45 -0.85 -10.88
N GLU A 45 2.49 -0.15 -10.48
CA GLU A 45 3.38 0.59 -11.39
C GLU A 45 4.16 -0.34 -12.34
N GLU A 46 4.61 -1.51 -11.84
CA GLU A 46 5.33 -2.48 -12.68
C GLU A 46 4.39 -3.32 -13.56
N PHE A 47 3.16 -3.54 -13.12
CA PHE A 47 2.17 -4.40 -13.78
C PHE A 47 0.79 -3.71 -13.86
N GLU A 48 0.69 -2.64 -14.63
CA GLU A 48 -0.52 -1.79 -14.75
C GLU A 48 -1.80 -2.55 -15.12
N HIS A 49 -1.66 -3.69 -15.84
CA HIS A 49 -2.78 -4.51 -16.30
C HIS A 49 -3.35 -5.45 -15.24
N LEU A 50 -2.73 -5.54 -14.05
CA LEU A 50 -3.20 -6.45 -13.00
C LEU A 50 -4.32 -5.83 -12.16
N ASN A 51 -5.30 -6.66 -11.79
CA ASN A 51 -6.35 -6.28 -10.85
C ASN A 51 -5.90 -6.51 -9.39
N ILE A 52 -5.27 -5.48 -8.80
CA ILE A 52 -4.74 -5.56 -7.44
C ILE A 52 -5.68 -4.85 -6.45
N SER A 53 -6.29 -5.65 -5.58
CA SER A 53 -7.22 -5.23 -4.54
C SER A 53 -6.48 -4.67 -3.29
N ASP A 54 -7.20 -3.86 -2.49
CA ASP A 54 -6.80 -3.41 -1.16
C ASP A 54 -7.35 -4.29 -0.02
N ALA A 55 -8.03 -5.38 -0.38
CA ALA A 55 -8.55 -6.37 0.56
C ALA A 55 -7.42 -7.08 1.33
N ILE A 56 -7.73 -7.58 2.52
CA ILE A 56 -6.76 -8.35 3.32
C ILE A 56 -6.44 -9.70 2.68
N TYR A 57 -7.39 -10.30 1.97
CA TYR A 57 -7.19 -11.47 1.12
C TYR A 57 -8.18 -11.45 -0.04
N THR A 58 -7.91 -12.26 -1.07
CA THR A 58 -8.81 -12.53 -2.20
C THR A 58 -8.85 -14.02 -2.49
N ILE A 59 -10.00 -14.48 -2.96
CA ILE A 59 -10.24 -15.83 -3.46
C ILE A 59 -10.86 -15.69 -4.85
N ASP A 60 -10.18 -16.14 -5.87
CA ASP A 60 -10.67 -16.12 -7.25
C ASP A 60 -10.41 -17.48 -7.93
N LYS A 61 -11.46 -18.30 -8.01
CA LYS A 61 -11.42 -19.68 -8.53
C LYS A 61 -10.43 -20.54 -7.74
N LYS A 62 -9.31 -20.93 -8.37
CA LYS A 62 -8.25 -21.71 -7.76
C LYS A 62 -7.08 -20.87 -7.23
N TRP A 63 -7.20 -19.55 -7.27
CA TRP A 63 -6.16 -18.63 -6.87
C TRP A 63 -6.53 -17.95 -5.57
N PHE A 64 -5.60 -17.94 -4.64
CA PHE A 64 -5.72 -17.26 -3.37
C PHE A 64 -4.63 -16.23 -3.21
N SER A 65 -4.91 -15.13 -2.58
CA SER A 65 -3.85 -14.23 -2.15
C SER A 65 -4.20 -13.58 -0.81
N ALA A 66 -3.21 -13.44 0.05
CA ALA A 66 -3.36 -12.74 1.32
C ALA A 66 -2.27 -11.66 1.46
N ALA A 67 -2.64 -10.56 2.09
CA ALA A 67 -1.76 -9.43 2.34
C ALA A 67 -0.56 -9.74 3.23
N GLY A 68 -0.58 -10.87 3.90
CA GLY A 68 0.46 -11.27 4.86
C GLY A 68 0.06 -11.03 6.32
N GLY A 69 0.96 -11.35 7.24
CA GLY A 69 0.66 -11.29 8.66
C GLY A 69 -0.58 -12.11 9.03
N THR A 70 -1.43 -11.56 9.90
CA THR A 70 -2.67 -12.20 10.35
C THR A 70 -3.72 -12.38 9.24
N ALA A 71 -3.64 -11.65 8.14
CA ALA A 71 -4.54 -11.81 6.98
C ALA A 71 -4.43 -13.21 6.35
N SER A 72 -3.28 -13.87 6.51
CA SER A 72 -3.09 -15.27 6.07
C SER A 72 -3.88 -16.24 6.92
N ILE A 73 -4.05 -15.95 8.20
CA ILE A 73 -4.89 -16.73 9.14
C ILE A 73 -6.35 -16.56 8.72
N ASP A 74 -6.81 -15.33 8.46
CA ASP A 74 -8.18 -15.07 8.03
C ASP A 74 -8.53 -15.79 6.74
N LEU A 75 -7.63 -15.79 5.74
CA LEU A 75 -7.80 -16.54 4.50
C LEU A 75 -7.97 -18.04 4.78
N MET A 76 -7.09 -18.63 5.59
CA MET A 76 -7.17 -20.07 5.91
C MET A 76 -8.43 -20.41 6.70
N LEU A 77 -8.82 -19.58 7.66
CA LEU A 77 -10.06 -19.76 8.41
C LEU A 77 -11.30 -19.65 7.53
N ASN A 78 -11.28 -18.77 6.51
CA ASN A 78 -12.34 -18.71 5.52
C ASN A 78 -12.45 -20.01 4.71
N ILE A 79 -11.32 -20.53 4.18
CA ILE A 79 -11.29 -21.78 3.42
C ILE A 79 -11.80 -22.95 4.30
N ILE A 80 -11.30 -23.05 5.52
CA ILE A 80 -11.75 -24.08 6.49
C ILE A 80 -13.25 -23.94 6.80
N SER A 81 -13.74 -22.71 6.91
CA SER A 81 -15.16 -22.44 7.16
C SER A 81 -16.05 -22.91 6.00
N GLN A 82 -15.57 -22.78 4.76
CA GLN A 82 -16.29 -23.28 3.57
C GLN A 82 -16.32 -24.80 3.51
N ASP A 83 -15.23 -25.46 3.86
CA ASP A 83 -15.10 -26.92 3.75
C ASP A 83 -15.68 -27.66 4.98
N HIS A 84 -15.55 -27.09 6.18
CA HIS A 84 -15.85 -27.76 7.46
C HIS A 84 -16.86 -27.02 8.34
N GLY A 85 -17.34 -25.88 7.88
CA GLY A 85 -18.32 -25.06 8.58
C GLY A 85 -17.74 -24.06 9.58
N VAL A 86 -18.49 -22.98 9.82
CA VAL A 86 -18.07 -21.81 10.63
C VAL A 86 -17.70 -22.19 12.07
N ASN A 87 -18.41 -23.13 12.69
CA ASN A 87 -18.14 -23.54 14.08
C ASN A 87 -16.79 -24.24 14.23
N PHE A 88 -16.35 -24.99 13.22
CA PHE A 88 -15.03 -25.61 13.22
C PHE A 88 -13.93 -24.56 13.03
N ALA A 89 -14.11 -23.64 12.10
CA ALA A 89 -13.18 -22.53 11.91
C ALA A 89 -13.01 -21.66 13.17
N LYS A 90 -14.10 -21.38 13.90
CA LYS A 90 -14.04 -20.66 15.18
C LYS A 90 -13.21 -21.38 16.23
N LYS A 91 -13.37 -22.68 16.37
CA LYS A 91 -12.55 -23.48 17.32
C LYS A 91 -11.06 -23.41 16.97
N ILE A 92 -10.71 -23.36 15.69
CA ILE A 92 -9.32 -23.19 15.26
C ILE A 92 -8.86 -21.75 15.57
N ALA A 93 -9.68 -20.74 15.31
CA ALA A 93 -9.36 -19.35 15.64
C ALA A 93 -9.05 -19.20 17.15
N ASP A 94 -9.86 -19.80 18.01
CA ASP A 94 -9.63 -19.81 19.47
C ASP A 94 -8.27 -20.45 19.83
N GLN A 95 -7.91 -21.57 19.17
CA GLN A 95 -6.62 -22.24 19.41
C GLN A 95 -5.40 -21.40 18.99
N VAL A 96 -5.53 -20.60 17.96
CA VAL A 96 -4.43 -19.72 17.49
C VAL A 96 -4.52 -18.30 18.07
N LEU A 97 -5.38 -18.10 19.08
CA LEU A 97 -5.60 -16.82 19.77
C LEU A 97 -5.95 -15.67 18.79
N HIS A 98 -6.77 -15.98 17.78
CA HIS A 98 -7.20 -15.03 16.77
C HIS A 98 -8.61 -14.52 17.10
N ASP A 99 -8.69 -13.38 17.77
CA ASP A 99 -9.92 -12.87 18.42
C ASP A 99 -11.08 -12.56 17.46
N SER A 100 -10.79 -12.23 16.20
CA SER A 100 -11.82 -11.94 15.21
C SER A 100 -11.42 -12.39 13.82
N ILE A 101 -12.28 -13.17 13.16
CA ILE A 101 -12.11 -13.60 11.77
C ILE A 101 -12.57 -12.45 10.88
N ARG A 102 -11.66 -11.87 10.11
CA ARG A 102 -11.93 -10.81 9.13
C ARG A 102 -12.34 -11.44 7.80
N THR A 103 -12.98 -10.65 6.96
CA THR A 103 -13.52 -11.07 5.67
C THR A 103 -12.72 -10.45 4.50
N GLU A 104 -12.98 -10.90 3.28
CA GLU A 104 -12.41 -10.32 2.06
C GLU A 104 -12.82 -8.85 1.82
N PHE A 105 -13.85 -8.36 2.51
CA PHE A 105 -14.28 -6.96 2.44
C PHE A 105 -13.47 -6.04 3.37
N ASP A 106 -12.72 -6.62 4.30
CA ASP A 106 -11.85 -5.86 5.20
C ASP A 106 -10.61 -5.37 4.45
N LYS A 107 -10.22 -4.12 4.72
CA LYS A 107 -9.07 -3.48 4.09
C LYS A 107 -7.81 -3.64 4.93
N GLN A 108 -6.66 -3.72 4.26
CA GLN A 108 -5.37 -3.93 4.89
C GLN A 108 -4.95 -2.80 5.83
N LEU A 109 -5.19 -1.56 5.40
CA LEU A 109 -4.84 -0.41 6.23
C LEU A 109 -5.99 -0.07 7.16
N PRO A 110 -5.73 0.09 8.45
CA PRO A 110 -6.67 0.72 9.32
C PRO A 110 -7.03 2.09 8.77
N LEU A 111 -8.26 2.53 9.03
CA LEU A 111 -8.71 3.89 8.67
C LEU A 111 -7.61 4.91 9.02
N ILE A 112 -7.39 5.90 8.17
CA ILE A 112 -6.41 6.97 8.38
C ILE A 112 -6.38 7.48 9.83
N PRO A 113 -7.51 7.63 10.57
CA PRO A 113 -7.52 8.03 11.98
C PRO A 113 -6.63 7.18 12.88
N ASN A 114 -6.66 5.87 12.70
CA ASN A 114 -5.89 4.95 13.55
C ASN A 114 -4.39 4.98 13.21
N ARG A 115 -4.06 5.23 11.93
CA ARG A 115 -2.67 5.31 11.45
C ARG A 115 -1.94 6.57 11.91
N ILE A 116 -2.65 7.70 11.97
CA ILE A 116 -2.05 9.00 12.31
C ILE A 116 -2.41 9.51 13.71
N GLY A 117 -3.27 8.78 14.45
CA GLY A 117 -3.71 9.17 15.80
C GLY A 117 -4.60 10.42 15.85
N VAL A 118 -5.12 10.87 14.71
CA VAL A 118 -5.96 12.09 14.60
C VAL A 118 -7.35 11.71 14.11
N ARG A 119 -8.38 12.15 14.85
CA ARG A 119 -9.80 11.90 14.51
C ARG A 119 -10.52 13.10 13.90
N ASN A 120 -9.80 14.18 13.57
CA ASN A 120 -10.41 15.35 12.97
C ASN A 120 -10.82 15.09 11.50
N PRO A 121 -12.12 15.14 11.15
CA PRO A 121 -12.58 14.78 9.80
C PRO A 121 -11.92 15.59 8.68
N ARG A 122 -11.71 16.90 8.89
CA ARG A 122 -11.08 17.78 7.90
C ARG A 122 -9.62 17.41 7.64
N ILE A 123 -8.88 17.03 8.69
CA ILE A 123 -7.50 16.52 8.54
C ILE A 123 -7.48 15.21 7.77
N LEU A 124 -8.40 14.29 8.08
CA LEU A 124 -8.47 12.99 7.43
C LEU A 124 -8.76 13.13 5.95
N THR A 125 -9.76 13.95 5.60
CA THR A 125 -10.10 14.21 4.20
C THR A 125 -8.95 14.94 3.48
N ALA A 126 -8.27 15.90 4.12
CA ALA A 126 -7.11 16.58 3.55
C ALA A 126 -5.99 15.58 3.20
N ILE A 127 -5.66 14.67 4.12
CA ILE A 127 -4.62 13.65 3.89
C ILE A 127 -5.04 12.69 2.79
N GLN A 128 -6.29 12.27 2.77
CA GLN A 128 -6.82 11.41 1.71
C GLN A 128 -6.72 12.08 0.34
N ILE A 129 -7.07 13.37 0.22
CA ILE A 129 -6.89 14.16 -1.01
C ILE A 129 -5.42 14.19 -1.42
N MET A 130 -4.50 14.41 -0.48
CA MET A 130 -3.06 14.41 -0.74
C MET A 130 -2.55 13.05 -1.24
N GLU A 131 -2.99 11.96 -0.62
CA GLU A 131 -2.59 10.59 -0.99
C GLU A 131 -3.14 10.18 -2.37
N LEU A 132 -4.30 10.67 -2.76
CA LEU A 132 -4.89 10.40 -4.08
C LEU A 132 -4.27 11.24 -5.21
N ASN A 133 -3.58 12.34 -4.90
CA ASN A 133 -3.05 13.28 -5.89
C ASN A 133 -1.52 13.44 -5.74
N ILE A 134 -0.77 12.32 -5.66
CA ILE A 134 0.68 12.34 -5.46
C ILE A 134 1.42 12.80 -6.71
N GLU A 135 1.04 12.31 -7.89
CA GLU A 135 1.65 12.63 -9.18
C GLU A 135 1.24 14.03 -9.63
N GLU A 136 -0.05 14.30 -9.71
CA GLU A 136 -0.61 15.61 -10.02
C GLU A 136 -0.91 16.41 -8.75
N THR A 137 0.11 17.04 -8.19
CA THR A 137 0.02 17.64 -6.86
C THR A 137 -0.90 18.86 -6.83
N LEU A 138 -1.86 18.85 -5.92
CA LEU A 138 -2.74 20.00 -5.65
C LEU A 138 -2.05 21.05 -4.78
N LYS A 139 -2.40 22.31 -4.98
CA LYS A 139 -1.97 23.39 -4.07
C LYS A 139 -2.75 23.28 -2.75
N PRO A 140 -2.16 23.65 -1.61
CA PRO A 140 -2.87 23.69 -0.33
C PRO A 140 -4.17 24.54 -0.35
N SER A 141 -4.22 25.59 -1.19
CA SER A 141 -5.44 26.38 -1.42
C SER A 141 -6.59 25.55 -2.00
N ASP A 142 -6.27 24.67 -2.95
CA ASP A 142 -7.26 23.84 -3.64
C ASP A 142 -7.77 22.75 -2.73
N ILE A 143 -6.89 22.18 -1.90
CA ILE A 143 -7.27 21.25 -0.83
C ILE A 143 -8.20 21.93 0.18
N ALA A 144 -7.89 23.15 0.61
CA ALA A 144 -8.73 23.91 1.53
C ALA A 144 -10.11 24.20 0.91
N LEU A 145 -10.15 24.57 -0.38
CA LEU A 145 -11.40 24.78 -1.13
C LEU A 145 -12.26 23.53 -1.16
N ASN A 146 -11.70 22.37 -1.47
CA ASN A 146 -12.38 21.07 -1.46
C ASN A 146 -12.97 20.71 -0.09
N LEU A 147 -12.37 21.21 0.99
CA LEU A 147 -12.83 21.00 2.36
C LEU A 147 -13.85 22.06 2.84
N GLY A 148 -14.16 23.07 2.01
CA GLY A 148 -15.02 24.19 2.42
C GLY A 148 -14.43 25.04 3.54
N ILE A 149 -13.08 25.19 3.60
CA ILE A 149 -12.39 25.98 4.62
C ILE A 149 -11.37 26.95 3.97
N SER A 150 -10.97 27.98 4.72
CA SER A 150 -9.89 28.86 4.29
C SER A 150 -8.51 28.18 4.38
N LEU A 151 -7.54 28.58 3.53
CA LEU A 151 -6.16 28.12 3.60
C LEU A 151 -5.58 28.30 5.02
N ARG A 152 -5.84 29.44 5.67
CA ARG A 152 -5.40 29.75 7.05
C ARG A 152 -5.96 28.73 8.07
N GLN A 153 -7.19 28.29 7.89
CA GLN A 153 -7.78 27.24 8.75
C GLN A 153 -7.10 25.89 8.51
N LEU A 154 -6.80 25.52 7.27
CA LEU A 154 -6.05 24.30 6.93
C LEU A 154 -4.65 24.34 7.56
N GLU A 155 -3.91 25.43 7.40
CA GLU A 155 -2.59 25.63 7.98
C GLU A 155 -2.60 25.51 9.51
N ARG A 156 -3.58 26.15 10.19
CA ARG A 156 -3.75 26.05 11.64
C ARG A 156 -4.04 24.62 12.10
N LEU A 157 -4.85 23.86 11.33
CA LEU A 157 -5.10 22.45 11.64
C LEU A 157 -3.82 21.62 11.54
N PHE A 158 -3.08 21.73 10.44
CA PHE A 158 -1.82 20.98 10.26
C PHE A 158 -0.77 21.39 11.31
N GLN A 159 -0.65 22.67 11.61
CA GLN A 159 0.26 23.12 12.66
C GLN A 159 -0.12 22.61 14.05
N ARG A 160 -1.42 22.52 14.35
CA ARG A 160 -1.93 21.99 15.62
C ARG A 160 -1.61 20.51 15.79
N PHE A 161 -1.90 19.70 14.78
CA PHE A 161 -1.82 18.24 14.88
C PHE A 161 -0.44 17.66 14.50
N PHE A 162 0.26 18.27 13.55
CA PHE A 162 1.51 17.73 13.01
C PHE A 162 2.72 18.64 13.19
N LYS A 163 2.54 19.85 13.74
CA LYS A 163 3.60 20.86 13.95
C LYS A 163 4.32 21.26 12.66
N MET A 164 3.65 21.13 11.51
CA MET A 164 4.17 21.50 10.20
C MET A 164 3.08 22.08 9.29
N SER A 165 3.48 22.69 8.16
CA SER A 165 2.54 23.21 7.18
C SER A 165 1.91 22.07 6.34
N PRO A 166 0.71 22.27 5.73
CA PRO A 166 0.12 21.33 4.79
C PRO A 166 1.07 20.97 3.64
N LYS A 167 1.80 21.97 3.12
CA LYS A 167 2.79 21.79 2.06
C LYS A 167 3.91 20.83 2.46
N ASN A 168 4.46 21.00 3.67
CA ASN A 168 5.55 20.13 4.16
C ASN A 168 5.04 18.72 4.47
N TYR A 169 3.83 18.58 5.00
CA TYR A 169 3.20 17.29 5.23
C TYR A 169 2.98 16.54 3.90
N TYR A 170 2.48 17.23 2.89
CA TYR A 170 2.30 16.67 1.56
C TYR A 170 3.62 16.24 0.92
N MET A 171 4.66 17.07 1.06
CA MET A 171 6.01 16.73 0.62
C MET A 171 6.49 15.42 1.27
N LYS A 172 6.24 15.25 2.57
CA LYS A 172 6.60 14.04 3.31
C LYS A 172 5.87 12.80 2.79
N ILE A 173 4.55 12.88 2.52
CA ILE A 173 3.79 11.79 1.88
C ILE A 173 4.43 11.38 0.55
N ARG A 174 4.75 12.35 -0.31
CA ARG A 174 5.36 12.12 -1.63
C ARG A 174 6.74 11.47 -1.52
N LEU A 175 7.57 11.92 -0.59
CA LEU A 175 8.90 11.35 -0.36
C LEU A 175 8.83 9.93 0.23
N GLN A 176 7.86 9.64 1.09
CA GLN A 176 7.62 8.27 1.58
C GLN A 176 7.21 7.34 0.44
N LYS A 177 6.28 7.77 -0.44
CA LYS A 177 5.92 7.03 -1.67
C LYS A 177 7.15 6.80 -2.55
N ALA A 178 7.97 7.86 -2.77
CA ALA A 178 9.19 7.75 -3.56
C ALA A 178 10.17 6.74 -2.99
N ARG A 179 10.32 6.68 -1.66
CA ARG A 179 11.18 5.71 -1.00
C ARG A 179 10.70 4.28 -1.23
N HIS A 180 9.40 4.03 -1.12
CA HIS A 180 8.82 2.72 -1.42
C HIS A 180 9.09 2.31 -2.87
N LEU A 181 8.85 3.19 -3.85
CA LEU A 181 9.15 2.92 -5.26
C LEU A 181 10.65 2.65 -5.48
N LEU A 182 11.52 3.41 -4.81
CA LEU A 182 12.97 3.26 -4.92
C LEU A 182 13.46 1.89 -4.45
N LEU A 183 12.90 1.37 -3.37
CA LEU A 183 13.30 0.11 -2.73
C LEU A 183 12.59 -1.11 -3.32
N GLN A 184 11.42 -0.93 -3.93
CA GLN A 184 10.56 -2.03 -4.36
C GLN A 184 10.49 -2.22 -5.88
N THR A 185 11.01 -1.27 -6.68
CA THR A 185 10.93 -1.32 -8.15
C THR A 185 12.29 -1.06 -8.81
N GLU A 186 12.40 -1.43 -10.08
CA GLU A 186 13.54 -1.09 -10.94
C GLU A 186 13.43 0.30 -11.59
N MET A 187 12.41 1.10 -11.25
CA MET A 187 12.21 2.45 -11.78
C MET A 187 13.46 3.31 -11.53
N ASN A 188 13.92 4.05 -12.54
CA ASN A 188 15.03 4.96 -12.33
C ASN A 188 14.62 6.20 -11.50
N VAL A 189 15.61 6.94 -11.00
CA VAL A 189 15.38 8.11 -10.12
C VAL A 189 14.51 9.18 -10.78
N LEU A 190 14.60 9.37 -12.10
CA LEU A 190 13.78 10.32 -12.84
C LEU A 190 12.32 9.86 -12.89
N GLN A 191 12.08 8.60 -13.20
CA GLN A 191 10.74 8.02 -13.21
C GLN A 191 10.07 8.14 -11.84
N ILE A 192 10.80 7.81 -10.75
CA ILE A 192 10.29 7.97 -9.38
C ILE A 192 9.97 9.43 -9.05
N ALA A 193 10.84 10.36 -9.45
CA ALA A 193 10.59 11.78 -9.25
C ALA A 193 9.28 12.21 -9.95
N MET A 194 9.05 11.79 -11.19
CA MET A 194 7.81 12.11 -11.94
C MET A 194 6.58 11.44 -11.29
N ALA A 195 6.62 10.15 -11.02
CA ALA A 195 5.54 9.39 -10.38
C ALA A 195 5.17 9.92 -8.97
N THR A 196 6.04 10.73 -8.38
CA THR A 196 5.79 11.39 -7.09
C THR A 196 5.65 12.92 -7.19
N GLY A 197 5.34 13.42 -8.41
CA GLY A 197 4.97 14.80 -8.68
C GLY A 197 6.11 15.80 -8.62
N PHE A 198 7.38 15.35 -8.74
CA PHE A 198 8.51 16.28 -8.89
C PHE A 198 8.78 16.55 -10.36
N THR A 199 8.93 17.81 -10.70
CA THR A 199 9.27 18.27 -12.07
C THR A 199 10.77 18.17 -12.38
N SER A 200 11.61 17.88 -11.39
CA SER A 200 13.06 17.85 -11.53
C SER A 200 13.67 16.81 -10.59
N SER A 201 14.48 15.90 -11.14
CA SER A 201 15.23 14.88 -10.37
C SER A 201 16.23 15.53 -9.40
N SER A 202 16.80 16.69 -9.73
CA SER A 202 17.70 17.42 -8.84
C SER A 202 16.98 17.96 -7.61
N HIS A 203 15.79 18.54 -7.79
CA HIS A 203 14.95 19.01 -6.68
C HIS A 203 14.48 17.82 -5.83
N PHE A 204 14.03 16.74 -6.46
CA PHE A 204 13.67 15.49 -5.79
C PHE A 204 14.82 14.97 -4.91
N SER A 205 16.01 14.78 -5.49
CA SER A 205 17.17 14.23 -4.77
C SER A 205 17.59 15.10 -3.58
N LYS A 206 17.47 16.42 -3.70
CA LYS A 206 17.72 17.36 -2.60
C LYS A 206 16.70 17.19 -1.48
N CYS A 207 15.40 17.18 -1.80
CA CYS A 207 14.33 16.97 -0.82
C CYS A 207 14.43 15.60 -0.15
N TYR A 208 14.73 14.56 -0.93
CA TYR A 208 14.92 13.20 -0.45
C TYR A 208 16.07 13.12 0.57
N LYS A 209 17.22 13.71 0.23
CA LYS A 209 18.37 13.74 1.13
C LYS A 209 18.08 14.49 2.44
N ILE A 210 17.29 15.56 2.39
CA ILE A 210 16.87 16.31 3.59
C ILE A 210 15.96 15.46 4.50
N GLU A 211 15.03 14.67 3.92
CA GLU A 211 14.08 13.87 4.69
C GLU A 211 14.70 12.58 5.26
N PHE A 212 15.63 11.94 4.51
CA PHE A 212 16.15 10.60 4.84
C PHE A 212 17.65 10.55 5.12
N ASP A 213 18.35 11.69 5.12
CA ASP A 213 19.81 11.82 5.33
C ASP A 213 20.70 11.03 4.32
N VAL A 214 20.07 10.46 3.26
CA VAL A 214 20.73 9.68 2.21
C VAL A 214 20.20 10.09 0.84
N THR A 215 21.04 10.01 -0.20
CA THR A 215 20.57 10.26 -1.57
C THR A 215 19.84 9.04 -2.13
N PRO A 216 18.84 9.21 -3.05
CA PRO A 216 18.14 8.09 -3.67
C PRO A 216 19.07 7.06 -4.28
N PHE A 217 20.13 7.50 -4.95
CA PHE A 217 21.12 6.64 -5.58
C PHE A 217 21.90 5.77 -4.56
N LYS A 218 22.32 6.37 -3.44
CA LYS A 218 23.03 5.63 -2.38
C LYS A 218 22.12 4.61 -1.71
N GLU A 219 20.89 4.99 -1.38
CA GLU A 219 19.96 4.09 -0.71
C GLU A 219 19.65 2.85 -1.56
N ARG A 220 19.44 3.01 -2.86
CA ARG A 220 19.29 1.88 -3.78
C ARG A 220 20.55 0.99 -3.83
N GLY A 221 21.71 1.57 -3.81
CA GLY A 221 23.00 0.82 -3.80
C GLY A 221 23.23 0.04 -2.52
N PHE A 222 22.67 0.45 -1.38
CA PHE A 222 22.69 -0.31 -0.14
C PHE A 222 21.72 -1.50 -0.20
N SER A 223 20.52 -1.30 -0.70
CA SER A 223 19.52 -2.37 -0.86
C SER A 223 20.00 -3.53 -1.74
N ASN A 224 20.82 -3.24 -2.77
CA ASN A 224 21.37 -4.28 -3.66
C ASN A 224 22.58 -5.03 -3.08
N ARG A 225 23.09 -4.67 -1.89
CA ARG A 225 24.21 -5.35 -1.23
C ARG A 225 23.77 -6.30 -0.11
N GLU A 226 22.49 -6.22 0.31
CA GLU A 226 21.94 -7.05 1.37
C GLU A 226 21.07 -8.22 0.82
N ASN A 227 20.97 -8.36 -0.50
CA ASN A 227 20.36 -9.48 -1.22
C ASN A 227 21.44 -10.26 -1.98
#